data_1ceac774d8bf7b94217f6e42e04a5ba4
#
_entry.id   1ceac774d8bf7b94217f6e42e04a5ba4
#
_cell.length_a   1.000
_cell.length_b   1.000
_cell.length_c   1.000
_cell.angle_alpha   90.00
_cell.angle_beta   90.00
_cell.angle_gamma   90.00
#
_symmetry.space_group_name_H-M   'P 1'
#
loop_
_entity.id
_entity.type
_entity.pdbx_description
1 polymer ?
#
loop_
_entity_poly.entity_id
_entity_poly.type
_entity_poly.pdbx_seq_one_letter_code
_entity_poly.pdbx_strand_id
1 'polypeptide(L)'
;MRISETCCKELKLDASRVLLAQGTLRPDLIESASKLANTSGTASTIKTHHNDTALVRRLRDQGSIIEPLKDYHKDEVRALGMDLGLPKHLVWRQPFPGPGLAIRILCARKPYLPKNCDKIGKDISDVVTSINTSVKSTLLPCRSVGVQGDCRSYRSLVGLSCSSTNPNWSELLKIAREIPKKNHSVNRIVYVFGSELKESVIKTITPT
;
A
#
# COMPACT_ATOMS: atom_id res chain seq x y z
N MET A 1 7.67 19.33 12.58
CA MET A 1 8.50 20.54 12.41
C MET A 1 7.97 21.72 13.24
N ARG A 2 6.74 22.24 13.05
CA ARG A 2 6.21 23.31 13.92
C ARG A 2 6.30 22.97 15.43
N ILE A 3 5.99 21.72 15.79
CA ILE A 3 6.10 21.23 17.17
C ILE A 3 7.56 21.24 17.65
N SER A 4 8.51 20.77 16.84
CA SER A 4 9.93 20.78 17.20
C SER A 4 10.50 22.20 17.36
N GLU A 5 10.09 23.13 16.51
CA GLU A 5 10.45 24.56 16.65
C GLU A 5 9.88 25.16 17.94
N THR A 6 8.63 24.82 18.29
CA THR A 6 8.02 25.23 19.56
C THR A 6 8.79 24.64 20.75
N CYS A 7 9.10 23.35 20.73
CA CYS A 7 9.88 22.70 21.79
C CYS A 7 11.29 23.32 21.94
N CYS A 8 11.97 23.65 20.84
CA CYS A 8 13.26 24.33 20.91
C CYS A 8 13.15 25.69 21.61
N LYS A 9 12.09 26.45 21.33
CA LYS A 9 11.83 27.74 21.99
C LYS A 9 11.53 27.57 23.49
N GLU A 10 10.67 26.61 23.84
CA GLU A 10 10.31 26.31 25.22
C GLU A 10 11.53 25.84 26.04
N LEU A 11 12.39 25.04 25.45
CA LEU A 11 13.62 24.54 26.05
C LEU A 11 14.78 25.55 25.96
N LYS A 12 14.55 26.72 25.38
CA LYS A 12 15.57 27.78 25.16
C LYS A 12 16.82 27.26 24.44
N LEU A 13 16.62 26.34 23.47
CA LEU A 13 17.69 25.80 22.64
C LEU A 13 17.95 26.73 21.46
N ASP A 14 19.21 26.92 21.12
CA ASP A 14 19.59 27.59 19.88
C ASP A 14 19.31 26.69 18.69
N ALA A 15 18.30 27.02 17.88
CA ALA A 15 17.87 26.23 16.74
C ALA A 15 18.99 26.00 15.71
N SER A 16 19.99 26.88 15.62
CA SER A 16 21.15 26.74 14.72
C SER A 16 22.11 25.62 15.17
N ARG A 17 22.04 25.22 16.42
CA ARG A 17 22.88 24.18 17.04
C ARG A 17 22.15 22.84 17.23
N VAL A 18 20.86 22.80 16.85
CA VAL A 18 20.06 21.59 17.00
C VAL A 18 20.02 20.85 15.66
N LEU A 19 20.35 19.55 15.69
CA LEU A 19 20.25 18.67 14.56
C LEU A 19 19.01 17.78 14.71
N LEU A 20 18.29 17.58 13.59
CA LEU A 20 17.19 16.63 13.55
C LEU A 20 17.73 15.21 13.29
N ALA A 21 17.53 14.29 14.22
CA ALA A 21 17.82 12.88 13.99
C ALA A 21 16.59 12.15 13.45
N GLN A 22 16.74 11.41 12.35
CA GLN A 22 15.68 10.62 11.75
C GLN A 22 16.11 9.16 11.50
N GLY A 23 15.16 8.24 11.65
CA GLY A 23 15.32 6.82 11.31
C GLY A 23 15.00 6.54 9.84
N THR A 24 15.47 7.37 8.92
CA THR A 24 15.32 7.16 7.48
C THR A 24 16.05 5.90 7.05
N LEU A 25 15.38 5.07 6.26
CA LEU A 25 15.94 3.85 5.67
C LEU A 25 16.17 4.02 4.17
N ARG A 26 17.04 3.19 3.61
CA ARG A 26 17.33 3.18 2.17
C ARG A 26 16.07 3.06 1.28
N PRO A 27 15.10 2.17 1.56
CA PRO A 27 13.85 2.11 0.78
C PRO A 27 13.05 3.42 0.80
N ASP A 28 13.06 4.17 1.90
CA ASP A 28 12.33 5.44 2.01
C ASP A 28 12.84 6.45 0.99
N LEU A 29 14.15 6.51 0.77
CA LEU A 29 14.79 7.40 -0.20
C LEU A 29 14.55 6.94 -1.63
N ILE A 30 14.65 5.63 -1.91
CA ILE A 30 14.44 5.06 -3.24
C ILE A 30 12.98 5.25 -3.68
N GLU A 31 12.01 4.93 -2.82
CA GLU A 31 10.58 5.05 -3.11
C GLU A 31 10.14 6.50 -3.33
N SER A 32 10.83 7.46 -2.70
CA SER A 32 10.55 8.90 -2.86
C SER A 32 11.28 9.54 -4.05
N ALA A 33 12.40 8.95 -4.48
CA ALA A 33 13.30 9.51 -5.50
C ALA A 33 13.01 9.02 -6.92
N SER A 34 11.91 8.30 -7.17
CA SER A 34 11.56 7.81 -8.52
C SER A 34 11.45 8.96 -9.52
N LYS A 35 12.56 9.24 -10.21
CA LYS A 35 12.67 10.28 -11.24
C LYS A 35 11.75 10.01 -12.45
N LEU A 36 11.44 8.74 -12.73
CA LEU A 36 10.56 8.32 -13.82
C LEU A 36 9.11 8.77 -13.60
N ALA A 37 8.64 8.80 -12.33
CA ALA A 37 7.31 9.30 -12.01
C ALA A 37 7.14 10.80 -12.31
N ASN A 38 8.21 11.57 -12.21
CA ASN A 38 8.17 13.02 -12.45
C ASN A 38 8.28 13.40 -13.93
N THR A 39 8.81 12.53 -14.79
CA THR A 39 9.06 12.85 -16.20
C THR A 39 7.86 12.52 -17.12
N SER A 40 7.00 11.58 -16.72
CA SER A 40 5.88 11.13 -17.55
C SER A 40 4.57 11.90 -17.35
N GLY A 41 4.48 12.80 -16.36
CA GLY A 41 3.27 13.60 -16.06
C GLY A 41 2.02 12.80 -15.66
N THR A 42 2.05 11.48 -15.83
CA THR A 42 0.92 10.55 -15.62
C THR A 42 1.11 9.61 -14.44
N ALA A 43 2.32 9.53 -13.89
CA ALA A 43 2.65 8.64 -12.80
C ALA A 43 2.81 9.40 -11.49
N SER A 44 2.04 9.04 -10.47
CA SER A 44 2.25 9.56 -9.13
C SER A 44 3.41 8.82 -8.45
N THR A 45 4.22 9.53 -7.67
CA THR A 45 5.27 8.97 -6.81
C THR A 45 4.73 7.74 -6.06
N ILE A 46 5.48 6.64 -6.03
CA ILE A 46 5.04 5.37 -5.40
C ILE A 46 4.63 5.62 -3.95
N LYS A 47 5.40 6.45 -3.24
CA LYS A 47 5.13 6.79 -1.86
C LYS A 47 5.71 8.16 -1.52
N THR A 48 4.91 9.05 -0.95
CA THR A 48 5.42 10.23 -0.25
C THR A 48 5.78 9.80 1.17
N HIS A 49 7.06 9.78 1.49
CA HIS A 49 7.53 9.40 2.82
C HIS A 49 7.74 10.65 3.68
N HIS A 50 7.33 10.59 4.96
CA HIS A 50 7.52 11.72 5.88
C HIS A 50 9.01 12.04 6.14
N ASN A 51 9.88 11.05 5.96
CA ASN A 51 11.34 11.20 6.07
C ASN A 51 12.01 11.81 4.83
N ASP A 52 11.25 12.08 3.76
CA ASP A 52 11.78 12.66 2.51
C ASP A 52 10.86 13.75 1.95
N THR A 53 10.29 14.58 2.81
CA THR A 53 9.53 15.77 2.42
C THR A 53 10.45 16.88 1.91
N ALA A 54 9.90 17.85 1.18
CA ALA A 54 10.68 19.01 0.70
C ALA A 54 11.43 19.76 1.83
N LEU A 55 10.85 19.79 3.02
CA LEU A 55 11.47 20.41 4.18
C LEU A 55 12.65 19.57 4.70
N VAL A 56 12.49 18.24 4.79
CA VAL A 56 13.55 17.32 5.21
C VAL A 56 14.72 17.37 4.22
N ARG A 57 14.45 17.40 2.92
CA ARG A 57 15.49 17.55 1.89
C ARG A 57 16.28 18.84 2.07
N ARG A 58 15.59 19.96 2.32
CA ARG A 58 16.26 21.24 2.61
C ARG A 58 17.15 21.18 3.86
N LEU A 59 16.69 20.55 4.94
CA LEU A 59 17.50 20.34 6.14
C LEU A 59 18.71 19.45 5.88
N ARG A 60 18.55 18.44 5.01
CA ARG A 60 19.65 17.57 4.58
C ARG A 60 20.71 18.36 3.79
N ASP A 61 20.27 19.21 2.87
CA ASP A 61 21.15 20.07 2.08
C ASP A 61 21.90 21.10 2.96
N GLN A 62 21.29 21.53 4.06
CA GLN A 62 21.87 22.43 5.06
C GLN A 62 22.75 21.73 6.10
N GLY A 63 22.88 20.40 6.03
CA GLY A 63 23.64 19.63 7.04
C GLY A 63 22.99 19.61 8.43
N SER A 64 21.68 19.95 8.53
CA SER A 64 20.95 20.06 9.80
C SER A 64 20.18 18.78 10.17
N ILE A 65 20.50 17.64 9.53
CA ILE A 65 19.84 16.35 9.78
C ILE A 65 20.88 15.24 9.96
N ILE A 66 20.59 14.30 10.83
CA ILE A 66 21.37 13.09 11.05
C ILE A 66 20.53 11.88 10.70
N GLU A 67 20.98 11.07 9.74
CA GLU A 67 20.28 9.88 9.25
C GLU A 67 21.23 8.66 9.27
N PRO A 68 21.51 8.09 10.44
CA PRO A 68 22.51 7.03 10.58
C PRO A 68 22.13 5.72 9.91
N LEU A 69 20.86 5.53 9.60
CA LEU A 69 20.29 4.29 9.03
C LEU A 69 19.95 4.41 7.53
N LYS A 70 20.28 5.53 6.87
CA LYS A 70 19.84 5.83 5.50
C LYS A 70 20.32 4.84 4.43
N ASP A 71 21.40 4.13 4.71
CA ASP A 71 22.00 3.16 3.79
C ASP A 71 21.59 1.71 4.09
N TYR A 72 20.77 1.49 5.13
CA TYR A 72 20.36 0.18 5.58
C TYR A 72 18.93 -0.19 5.13
N HIS A 73 18.71 -1.49 4.91
CA HIS A 73 17.39 -2.08 4.80
C HIS A 73 16.83 -2.46 6.18
N LYS A 74 15.53 -2.73 6.26
CA LYS A 74 14.82 -2.94 7.52
C LYS A 74 15.29 -4.17 8.29
N ASP A 75 15.66 -5.22 7.60
CA ASP A 75 16.23 -6.46 8.17
C ASP A 75 17.63 -6.24 8.72
N GLU A 76 18.47 -5.46 8.02
CA GLU A 76 19.80 -5.07 8.48
C GLU A 76 19.72 -4.20 9.76
N VAL A 77 18.77 -3.25 9.81
CA VAL A 77 18.52 -2.44 11.01
C VAL A 77 18.06 -3.30 12.18
N ARG A 78 17.27 -4.35 11.93
CA ARG A 78 16.88 -5.30 12.98
C ARG A 78 18.08 -6.10 13.49
N ALA A 79 18.95 -6.57 12.61
CA ALA A 79 20.18 -7.24 13.01
C ALA A 79 21.05 -6.31 13.85
N LEU A 80 21.30 -5.09 13.38
CA LEU A 80 22.02 -4.06 14.12
C LEU A 80 21.41 -3.79 15.51
N GLY A 81 20.08 -3.72 15.59
CA GLY A 81 19.38 -3.54 16.86
C GLY A 81 19.63 -4.69 17.84
N MET A 82 19.68 -5.94 17.35
CA MET A 82 20.02 -7.09 18.16
C MET A 82 21.49 -7.04 18.63
N ASP A 83 22.40 -6.68 17.75
CA ASP A 83 23.84 -6.55 18.06
C ASP A 83 24.12 -5.44 19.07
N LEU A 84 23.32 -4.38 19.06
CA LEU A 84 23.34 -3.29 20.06
C LEU A 84 22.66 -3.68 21.38
N GLY A 85 22.18 -4.91 21.52
CA GLY A 85 21.55 -5.41 22.77
C GLY A 85 20.12 -4.94 23.00
N LEU A 86 19.41 -4.44 21.98
CA LEU A 86 18.01 -4.10 22.11
C LEU A 86 17.15 -5.35 22.37
N PRO A 87 16.17 -5.29 23.27
CA PRO A 87 15.29 -6.42 23.56
C PRO A 87 14.56 -6.91 22.31
N LYS A 88 14.54 -8.23 22.11
CA LYS A 88 13.94 -8.87 20.94
C LYS A 88 12.48 -8.42 20.67
N HIS A 89 11.68 -8.21 21.71
CA HIS A 89 10.30 -7.76 21.57
C HIS A 89 10.18 -6.34 21.01
N LEU A 90 11.19 -5.49 21.19
CA LEU A 90 11.24 -4.15 20.57
C LEU A 90 11.69 -4.22 19.11
N VAL A 91 12.73 -5.00 18.82
CA VAL A 91 13.28 -5.15 17.46
C VAL A 91 12.26 -5.78 16.52
N TRP A 92 11.50 -6.77 16.97
CA TRP A 92 10.54 -7.53 16.18
C TRP A 92 9.09 -7.13 16.35
N ARG A 93 8.82 -6.05 17.08
CA ARG A 93 7.44 -5.58 17.26
C ARG A 93 6.82 -5.20 15.91
N GLN A 94 5.52 -5.48 15.78
CA GLN A 94 4.75 -4.97 14.65
C GLN A 94 4.61 -3.45 14.75
N PRO A 95 4.80 -2.72 13.64
CA PRO A 95 4.56 -1.28 13.62
C PRO A 95 3.12 -0.96 14.03
N PHE A 96 2.94 0.00 14.92
CA PHE A 96 1.65 0.54 15.32
C PHE A 96 1.79 2.06 15.47
N PRO A 97 0.83 2.84 14.93
CA PRO A 97 -0.46 2.49 14.32
C PRO A 97 -0.41 2.05 12.84
N GLY A 98 0.74 1.93 12.21
CA GLY A 98 0.89 1.72 10.77
C GLY A 98 0.01 0.60 10.17
N PRO A 99 0.37 -0.71 10.26
CA PRO A 99 -0.36 -1.78 9.57
C PRO A 99 -1.54 -2.35 10.39
N GLY A 100 -2.24 -1.54 11.18
CA GLY A 100 -3.45 -1.95 11.91
C GLY A 100 -4.63 -2.25 10.96
N LEU A 101 -5.67 -2.95 11.48
CA LEU A 101 -6.86 -3.30 10.70
C LEU A 101 -7.55 -2.08 10.09
N ALA A 102 -7.64 -0.97 10.81
CA ALA A 102 -8.27 0.24 10.34
C ALA A 102 -7.64 0.80 9.04
N ILE A 103 -6.33 0.64 8.86
CA ILE A 103 -5.63 1.07 7.65
C ILE A 103 -5.94 0.16 6.45
N ARG A 104 -6.43 -1.05 6.70
CA ARG A 104 -6.83 -2.01 5.66
C ARG A 104 -8.28 -1.85 5.24
N ILE A 105 -9.05 -0.98 5.89
CA ILE A 105 -10.42 -0.68 5.51
C ILE A 105 -10.39 0.17 4.24
N LEU A 106 -11.06 -0.31 3.19
CA LEU A 106 -11.24 0.43 1.96
C LEU A 106 -12.55 1.21 2.06
N CYS A 107 -12.47 2.53 1.88
CA CYS A 107 -13.62 3.40 1.87
C CYS A 107 -13.73 4.11 0.51
N ALA A 108 -14.94 4.16 -0.03
CA ALA A 108 -15.26 4.94 -1.22
C ALA A 108 -16.39 5.92 -0.89
N ARG A 109 -16.24 7.19 -1.26
CA ARG A 109 -17.29 8.21 -1.08
C ARG A 109 -18.49 7.95 -2.00
N LYS A 110 -18.21 7.39 -3.18
CA LYS A 110 -19.21 7.00 -4.18
C LYS A 110 -18.82 5.65 -4.75
N PRO A 111 -19.79 4.79 -5.11
CA PRO A 111 -19.53 3.57 -5.84
C PRO A 111 -18.78 3.88 -7.14
N TYR A 112 -17.90 2.96 -7.54
CA TYR A 112 -17.15 3.08 -8.77
C TYR A 112 -17.14 1.76 -9.53
N LEU A 113 -17.65 1.78 -10.74
CA LEU A 113 -17.44 0.72 -11.73
C LEU A 113 -16.84 1.34 -13.01
N PRO A 114 -15.85 0.71 -13.62
CA PRO A 114 -15.31 1.18 -14.90
C PRO A 114 -16.36 1.06 -16.02
N LYS A 115 -16.29 1.91 -17.05
CA LYS A 115 -17.23 1.91 -18.18
C LYS A 115 -17.28 0.57 -18.92
N ASN A 116 -16.20 -0.21 -18.90
CA ASN A 116 -16.07 -1.52 -19.50
C ASN A 116 -16.18 -2.68 -18.50
N CYS A 117 -16.95 -2.49 -17.42
CA CYS A 117 -17.07 -3.47 -16.33
C CYS A 117 -17.51 -4.85 -16.80
N ASP A 118 -18.43 -4.94 -17.76
CA ASP A 118 -18.92 -6.22 -18.28
C ASP A 118 -17.81 -7.01 -18.99
N LYS A 119 -16.98 -6.34 -19.81
CA LYS A 119 -15.82 -6.96 -20.45
C LYS A 119 -14.81 -7.43 -19.41
N ILE A 120 -14.47 -6.57 -18.45
CA ILE A 120 -13.53 -6.91 -17.37
C ILE A 120 -14.07 -8.08 -16.55
N GLY A 121 -15.37 -8.07 -16.22
CA GLY A 121 -16.04 -9.15 -15.49
C GLY A 121 -15.95 -10.49 -16.22
N LYS A 122 -16.17 -10.48 -17.55
CA LYS A 122 -16.04 -11.67 -18.38
C LYS A 122 -14.60 -12.19 -18.41
N ASP A 123 -13.63 -11.33 -18.68
CA ASP A 123 -12.20 -11.69 -18.72
C ASP A 123 -11.76 -12.34 -17.39
N ILE A 124 -12.24 -11.81 -16.26
CA ILE A 124 -11.95 -12.33 -14.93
C ILE A 124 -12.64 -13.68 -14.73
N SER A 125 -13.91 -13.80 -15.08
CA SER A 125 -14.68 -15.04 -14.97
C SER A 125 -14.03 -16.17 -15.76
N ASP A 126 -13.55 -15.90 -16.97
CA ASP A 126 -12.85 -16.87 -17.81
C ASP A 126 -11.56 -17.37 -17.14
N VAL A 127 -10.80 -16.48 -16.49
CA VAL A 127 -9.61 -16.87 -15.72
C VAL A 127 -9.98 -17.74 -14.51
N VAL A 128 -11.01 -17.35 -13.77
CA VAL A 128 -11.46 -18.07 -12.57
C VAL A 128 -11.95 -19.47 -12.95
N THR A 129 -12.83 -19.56 -13.94
CA THR A 129 -13.44 -20.83 -14.41
C THR A 129 -12.38 -21.78 -14.96
N SER A 130 -11.32 -21.27 -15.60
CA SER A 130 -10.21 -22.10 -16.09
C SER A 130 -9.40 -22.79 -14.99
N ILE A 131 -9.48 -22.29 -13.74
CA ILE A 131 -8.74 -22.82 -12.58
C ILE A 131 -9.69 -23.59 -11.66
N ASN A 132 -10.83 -23.00 -11.31
CA ASN A 132 -11.83 -23.63 -10.44
C ASN A 132 -13.23 -23.10 -10.76
N THR A 133 -14.12 -23.99 -11.22
CA THR A 133 -15.51 -23.66 -11.60
C THR A 133 -16.42 -23.38 -10.43
N SER A 134 -16.06 -23.79 -9.22
CA SER A 134 -16.87 -23.54 -7.99
C SER A 134 -16.62 -22.15 -7.39
N VAL A 135 -15.59 -21.44 -7.84
CA VAL A 135 -15.27 -20.09 -7.41
C VAL A 135 -15.98 -19.08 -8.29
N LYS A 136 -16.64 -18.13 -7.68
CA LYS A 136 -17.27 -16.99 -8.37
C LYS A 136 -16.43 -15.73 -8.16
N SER A 137 -16.39 -14.90 -9.19
CA SER A 137 -15.71 -13.61 -9.16
C SER A 137 -16.68 -12.48 -9.45
N THR A 138 -16.49 -11.36 -8.76
CA THR A 138 -17.33 -10.18 -8.92
C THR A 138 -16.49 -8.92 -8.80
N LEU A 139 -16.68 -7.96 -9.71
CA LEU A 139 -16.11 -6.62 -9.59
C LEU A 139 -16.79 -5.89 -8.44
N LEU A 140 -16.01 -5.45 -7.46
CA LEU A 140 -16.53 -4.65 -6.34
C LEU A 140 -16.59 -3.16 -6.73
N PRO A 141 -17.59 -2.41 -6.24
CA PRO A 141 -17.81 -1.02 -6.64
C PRO A 141 -16.84 -0.05 -5.94
N CYS A 142 -15.57 -0.39 -5.91
CA CYS A 142 -14.52 0.43 -5.33
C CYS A 142 -13.17 0.20 -6.04
N ARG A 143 -12.27 1.15 -5.85
CA ARG A 143 -10.90 1.05 -6.32
C ARG A 143 -9.95 0.81 -5.16
N SER A 144 -8.87 0.12 -5.43
CA SER A 144 -7.76 -0.03 -4.50
C SER A 144 -6.47 0.49 -5.13
N VAL A 145 -5.54 0.89 -4.27
CA VAL A 145 -4.20 1.22 -4.69
C VAL A 145 -3.43 -0.06 -5.04
N GLY A 146 -2.64 0.01 -6.09
CA GLY A 146 -1.65 -0.99 -6.46
C GLY A 146 -0.39 -0.33 -6.97
N VAL A 147 0.69 -1.06 -7.01
CA VAL A 147 1.94 -0.66 -7.63
C VAL A 147 2.14 -1.54 -8.86
N GLN A 148 2.28 -0.92 -10.02
CA GLN A 148 2.54 -1.60 -11.28
C GLN A 148 3.74 -0.93 -11.93
N GLY A 149 4.84 -1.66 -12.04
CA GLY A 149 6.13 -1.07 -12.31
C GLY A 149 6.53 -0.09 -11.18
N ASP A 150 7.04 1.07 -11.54
CA ASP A 150 7.47 2.09 -10.58
C ASP A 150 6.36 3.12 -10.24
N CYS A 151 5.10 2.81 -10.58
CA CYS A 151 4.01 3.77 -10.47
C CYS A 151 2.88 3.26 -9.59
N ARG A 152 2.31 4.18 -8.81
CA ARG A 152 1.06 3.93 -8.09
C ARG A 152 -0.11 3.99 -9.05
N SER A 153 -0.99 2.99 -8.97
CA SER A 153 -2.23 2.95 -9.74
C SER A 153 -3.45 2.84 -8.82
N TYR A 154 -4.62 3.29 -9.29
CA TYR A 154 -5.91 3.14 -8.61
C TYR A 154 -6.86 2.42 -9.57
N ARG A 155 -7.06 1.12 -9.35
CA ARG A 155 -7.83 0.25 -10.25
C ARG A 155 -8.82 -0.60 -9.47
N SER A 156 -9.62 -1.35 -10.21
CA SER A 156 -10.71 -2.15 -9.67
C SER A 156 -10.26 -3.20 -8.65
N LEU A 157 -11.19 -3.54 -7.78
CA LEU A 157 -11.08 -4.60 -6.79
C LEU A 157 -12.01 -5.75 -7.20
N VAL A 158 -11.54 -6.99 -7.06
CA VAL A 158 -12.30 -8.20 -7.37
C VAL A 158 -12.54 -8.99 -6.09
N GLY A 159 -13.79 -9.35 -5.84
CA GLY A 159 -14.18 -10.30 -4.81
C GLY A 159 -14.22 -11.72 -5.39
N LEU A 160 -13.63 -12.68 -4.71
CA LEU A 160 -13.80 -14.11 -4.96
C LEU A 160 -14.65 -14.70 -3.85
N SER A 161 -15.60 -15.55 -4.20
CA SER A 161 -16.43 -16.26 -3.26
C SER A 161 -16.65 -17.70 -3.71
N CYS A 162 -16.91 -18.60 -2.79
CA CYS A 162 -17.35 -19.95 -3.07
C CYS A 162 -18.34 -20.41 -2.02
N SER A 163 -19.20 -21.38 -2.35
CA SER A 163 -20.18 -21.97 -1.45
C SER A 163 -19.55 -22.91 -0.41
N SER A 164 -18.31 -23.32 -0.60
CA SER A 164 -17.61 -24.22 0.34
C SER A 164 -17.20 -23.49 1.62
N THR A 165 -17.45 -24.10 2.75
CA THR A 165 -16.97 -23.65 4.06
C THR A 165 -15.47 -23.77 4.23
N ASN A 166 -14.83 -24.63 3.44
CA ASN A 166 -13.36 -24.82 3.41
C ASN A 166 -12.84 -24.70 1.99
N PRO A 167 -12.54 -23.46 1.52
CA PRO A 167 -12.09 -23.21 0.17
C PRO A 167 -10.66 -23.71 -0.06
N ASN A 168 -10.35 -24.11 -1.29
CA ASN A 168 -9.00 -24.43 -1.68
C ASN A 168 -8.14 -23.16 -1.81
N TRP A 169 -7.43 -22.84 -0.75
CA TRP A 169 -6.59 -21.62 -0.68
C TRP A 169 -5.47 -21.61 -1.73
N SER A 170 -4.92 -22.76 -2.12
CA SER A 170 -3.88 -22.82 -3.13
C SER A 170 -4.41 -22.41 -4.50
N GLU A 171 -5.61 -22.83 -4.87
CA GLU A 171 -6.27 -22.43 -6.12
C GLU A 171 -6.69 -20.95 -6.08
N LEU A 172 -7.26 -20.50 -4.97
CA LEU A 172 -7.59 -19.08 -4.77
C LEU A 172 -6.37 -18.18 -4.92
N LEU A 173 -5.23 -18.60 -4.38
CA LEU A 173 -3.98 -17.87 -4.51
C LEU A 173 -3.47 -17.87 -5.96
N LYS A 174 -3.63 -19.00 -6.70
CA LYS A 174 -3.33 -19.07 -8.13
C LYS A 174 -4.20 -18.11 -8.92
N ILE A 175 -5.52 -18.10 -8.68
CA ILE A 175 -6.47 -17.17 -9.31
C ILE A 175 -6.05 -15.72 -9.02
N ALA A 176 -5.75 -15.40 -7.75
CA ALA A 176 -5.35 -14.05 -7.33
C ALA A 176 -4.07 -13.55 -8.01
N ARG A 177 -3.16 -14.45 -8.40
CA ARG A 177 -1.95 -14.12 -9.14
C ARG A 177 -2.17 -13.97 -10.65
N GLU A 178 -3.08 -14.76 -11.22
CA GLU A 178 -3.32 -14.77 -12.66
C GLU A 178 -4.21 -13.61 -13.13
N ILE A 179 -5.21 -13.19 -12.34
CA ILE A 179 -6.12 -12.10 -12.72
C ILE A 179 -5.36 -10.81 -13.07
N PRO A 180 -4.48 -10.25 -12.20
CA PRO A 180 -3.79 -9.00 -12.50
C PRO A 180 -2.81 -9.09 -13.68
N LYS A 181 -2.28 -10.29 -13.97
CA LYS A 181 -1.40 -10.51 -15.12
C LYS A 181 -2.17 -10.42 -16.43
N LYS A 182 -3.39 -10.97 -16.47
CA LYS A 182 -4.23 -10.99 -17.66
C LYS A 182 -5.05 -9.70 -17.82
N ASN A 183 -5.44 -9.08 -16.73
CA ASN A 183 -6.25 -7.85 -16.77
C ASN A 183 -5.66 -6.76 -15.87
N HIS A 184 -4.93 -5.84 -16.50
CA HIS A 184 -4.29 -4.71 -15.81
C HIS A 184 -5.26 -3.68 -15.23
N SER A 185 -6.59 -3.82 -15.44
CA SER A 185 -7.60 -2.96 -14.81
C SER A 185 -7.90 -3.35 -13.36
N VAL A 186 -7.28 -4.43 -12.86
CA VAL A 186 -7.48 -4.95 -11.50
C VAL A 186 -6.19 -4.80 -10.70
N ASN A 187 -6.30 -4.24 -9.48
CA ASN A 187 -5.16 -4.10 -8.57
C ASN A 187 -5.16 -5.11 -7.44
N ARG A 188 -6.33 -5.47 -6.93
CA ARG A 188 -6.42 -6.39 -5.80
C ARG A 188 -7.55 -7.37 -5.96
N ILE A 189 -7.31 -8.54 -5.40
CA ILE A 189 -8.28 -9.60 -5.24
C ILE A 189 -8.48 -9.82 -3.75
N VAL A 190 -9.72 -9.95 -3.31
CA VAL A 190 -10.11 -10.26 -1.94
C VAL A 190 -11.00 -11.48 -1.91
N TYR A 191 -10.91 -12.26 -0.84
CA TYR A 191 -11.86 -13.34 -0.61
C TYR A 191 -13.02 -12.83 0.24
N VAL A 192 -14.24 -13.16 -0.16
CA VAL A 192 -15.47 -12.78 0.54
C VAL A 192 -15.93 -13.97 1.38
N PHE A 193 -15.90 -13.78 2.70
CA PHE A 193 -16.40 -14.76 3.64
C PHE A 193 -17.93 -14.64 3.76
N GLY A 194 -18.62 -15.76 3.93
CA GLY A 194 -20.06 -15.82 4.07
C GLY A 194 -20.78 -16.14 2.76
N SER A 195 -21.93 -15.50 2.52
CA SER A 195 -22.75 -15.75 1.33
C SER A 195 -22.05 -15.30 0.05
N GLU A 196 -22.27 -16.03 -1.05
CA GLU A 196 -21.78 -15.63 -2.37
C GLU A 196 -22.29 -14.24 -2.75
N LEU A 197 -21.41 -13.42 -3.31
CA LEU A 197 -21.77 -12.12 -3.86
C LEU A 197 -22.63 -12.29 -5.11
N LYS A 198 -23.82 -11.73 -5.08
CA LYS A 198 -24.70 -11.67 -6.24
C LYS A 198 -24.45 -10.38 -7.02
N GLU A 199 -24.30 -10.47 -8.34
CA GLU A 199 -24.11 -9.30 -9.21
C GLU A 199 -25.24 -8.26 -9.07
N SER A 200 -26.47 -8.70 -8.82
CA SER A 200 -27.63 -7.84 -8.61
C SER A 200 -27.46 -6.86 -7.44
N VAL A 201 -26.79 -7.27 -6.35
CA VAL A 201 -26.53 -6.40 -5.19
C VAL A 201 -25.60 -5.25 -5.55
N ILE A 202 -24.62 -5.51 -6.41
CA ILE A 202 -23.62 -4.50 -6.82
C ILE A 202 -24.25 -3.49 -7.77
N LYS A 203 -25.07 -3.95 -8.72
CA LYS A 203 -25.82 -3.07 -9.66
C LYS A 203 -26.83 -2.17 -8.92
N THR A 204 -27.39 -2.63 -7.79
CA THR A 204 -28.31 -1.82 -6.98
C THR A 204 -27.60 -0.73 -6.18
N ILE A 205 -26.33 -0.94 -5.80
CA ILE A 205 -25.54 0.02 -5.03
C ILE A 205 -24.90 1.09 -5.94
N THR A 206 -24.77 0.82 -7.24
CA THR A 206 -24.24 1.76 -8.24
C THR A 206 -25.38 2.32 -9.09
N PRO A 207 -26.01 3.43 -8.71
CA PRO A 207 -26.95 4.10 -9.60
C PRO A 207 -26.23 4.55 -10.85
N THR A 208 -26.84 4.26 -12.00
CA THR A 208 -26.40 4.68 -13.34
C THR A 208 -26.29 6.18 -13.46
#